data_2ec9c0273250625de04ee3186f4bd28b
#
_entry.id   2ec9c0273250625de04ee3186f4bd28b
#
_cell.length_a   1.000
_cell.length_b   1.000
_cell.length_c   1.000
_cell.angle_alpha   90.00
_cell.angle_beta   90.00
_cell.angle_gamma   90.00
#
_symmetry.space_group_name_H-M   'P 1'
#
loop_
_entity.id
_entity.type
_entity.pdbx_description
1 polymer ?
#
loop_
_entity_poly.entity_id
_entity_poly.type
_entity_poly.pdbx_seq_one_letter_code
_entity_poly.pdbx_strand_id
1 'polypeptide(L)' 'MAKVYKHPISGFTYTVNDVGLVRVDDPATGRYGVFDDHGIWFEGEIIDVDLQAAGWVGRTPEARALREASK' A
#
# COMPACT_ATOMS: atom_id res chain seq x y z
N MET A 1 2.93 -15.19 0.14
CA MET A 1 2.52 -14.29 -0.95
C MET A 1 2.04 -12.96 -0.40
N ALA A 2 2.38 -11.87 -1.06
CA ALA A 2 1.89 -10.55 -0.65
C ALA A 2 0.39 -10.43 -0.89
N LYS A 3 -0.29 -9.75 0.01
CA LYS A 3 -1.72 -9.50 -0.12
C LYS A 3 -1.97 -8.43 -1.17
N VAL A 4 -2.98 -8.64 -2.02
CA VAL A 4 -3.45 -7.66 -2.98
C VAL A 4 -4.91 -7.35 -2.64
N TYR A 5 -5.25 -6.08 -2.53
CA TYR A 5 -6.60 -5.67 -2.23
C TYR A 5 -7.05 -4.59 -3.22
N LYS A 6 -8.17 -4.81 -3.89
CA LYS A 6 -8.77 -3.82 -4.77
C LYS A 6 -9.94 -3.18 -4.04
N HIS A 7 -9.83 -1.87 -3.80
CA HIS A 7 -10.87 -1.15 -3.08
C HIS A 7 -12.14 -1.04 -3.93
N PRO A 8 -13.29 -1.49 -3.41
CA PRO A 8 -14.52 -1.58 -4.24
C PRO A 8 -15.09 -0.22 -4.62
N ILE A 9 -14.83 0.83 -3.85
CA ILE A 9 -15.39 2.16 -4.11
C ILE A 9 -14.47 2.97 -5.00
N SER A 10 -13.19 3.07 -4.62
CA SER A 10 -12.23 3.91 -5.36
C SER A 10 -11.64 3.21 -6.58
N GLY A 11 -11.66 1.89 -6.62
CA GLY A 11 -10.99 1.11 -7.64
C GLY A 11 -9.48 1.04 -7.49
N PHE A 12 -8.91 1.63 -6.44
CA PHE A 12 -7.48 1.60 -6.18
C PHE A 12 -7.03 0.20 -5.80
N THR A 13 -5.85 -0.18 -6.29
CA THR A 13 -5.23 -1.46 -5.95
C THR A 13 -4.16 -1.25 -4.90
N TYR A 14 -4.27 -1.95 -3.79
CA TYR A 14 -3.32 -1.87 -2.67
C TYR A 14 -2.46 -3.12 -2.69
N THR A 15 -1.15 -2.94 -2.74
CA THR A 15 -0.18 -4.04 -2.73
C THR A 15 0.96 -3.71 -1.78
N VAL A 16 1.76 -4.72 -1.44
CA VAL A 16 2.97 -4.52 -0.65
C VAL A 16 4.15 -4.50 -1.62
N ASN A 17 4.99 -3.47 -1.52
CA ASN A 17 6.20 -3.37 -2.35
C ASN A 17 7.34 -4.19 -1.74
N ASP A 18 8.51 -4.14 -2.38
CA ASP A 18 9.68 -4.95 -2.00
C ASP A 18 10.32 -4.53 -0.67
N VAL A 19 9.98 -3.38 -0.14
CA VAL A 19 10.45 -2.92 1.18
C VAL A 19 9.37 -2.97 2.26
N GLY A 20 8.23 -3.59 1.96
CA GLY A 20 7.16 -3.79 2.94
C GLY A 20 6.23 -2.62 3.12
N LEU A 21 6.30 -1.61 2.26
CA LEU A 21 5.37 -0.49 2.28
C LEU A 21 4.15 -0.78 1.40
N VAL A 22 3.09 -0.03 1.61
CA VAL A 22 1.84 -0.19 0.86
C VAL A 22 1.92 0.66 -0.41
N ARG A 23 1.87 0.00 -1.55
CA ARG A 23 1.77 0.69 -2.83
C ARG A 23 0.31 0.71 -3.27
N VAL A 24 -0.16 1.90 -3.61
CA VAL A 24 -1.54 2.13 -4.08
C VAL A 24 -1.47 2.59 -5.53
N ASP A 25 -2.18 1.88 -6.41
CA ASP A 25 -2.23 2.20 -7.83
C ASP A 25 -3.65 2.56 -8.22
N ASP A 26 -3.80 3.61 -9.04
CA ASP A 26 -5.06 3.99 -9.65
C ASP A 26 -5.05 3.53 -11.11
N PRO A 27 -5.77 2.45 -11.46
CA PRO A 27 -5.77 1.93 -12.83
C PRO A 27 -6.43 2.87 -13.83
N ALA A 28 -7.28 3.79 -13.37
CA ALA A 28 -7.97 4.72 -14.26
C ALA A 28 -7.05 5.83 -14.77
N THR A 29 -6.08 6.27 -13.96
CA THR A 29 -5.19 7.38 -14.32
C THR A 29 -3.73 6.98 -14.47
N GLY A 30 -3.36 5.80 -14.00
CA GLY A 30 -1.97 5.35 -13.96
C GLY A 30 -1.15 5.97 -12.84
N ARG A 31 -1.77 6.72 -11.94
CA ARG A 31 -1.08 7.32 -10.80
C ARG A 31 -0.83 6.27 -9.72
N TYR A 32 0.17 6.53 -8.88
CA TYR A 32 0.46 5.66 -7.76
C TYR A 32 0.86 6.48 -6.53
N GLY A 33 0.86 5.82 -5.38
CA GLY A 33 1.37 6.38 -4.14
C GLY A 33 1.91 5.26 -3.27
N VAL A 34 2.88 5.59 -2.41
CA VAL A 34 3.46 4.65 -1.47
C VAL A 34 3.25 5.19 -0.06
N PHE A 35 2.73 4.32 0.82
CA PHE A 35 2.37 4.67 2.18
C PHE A 35 2.87 3.60 3.13
N ASP A 36 2.96 3.93 4.42
CA ASP A 36 3.23 2.91 5.43
C ASP A 36 1.92 2.23 5.87
N ASP A 37 2.01 1.35 6.86
CA ASP A 37 0.84 0.63 7.38
C ASP A 37 -0.09 1.52 8.21
N HIS A 38 0.29 2.76 8.48
CA HIS A 38 -0.54 3.77 9.14
C HIS A 38 -1.12 4.78 8.15
N GLY A 39 -0.86 4.61 6.85
CA GLY A 39 -1.35 5.51 5.82
C GLY A 39 -0.54 6.78 5.66
N ILE A 40 0.68 6.82 6.19
CA ILE A 40 1.57 7.98 6.03
C ILE A 40 2.21 7.94 4.65
N TRP A 41 2.05 9.02 3.90
CA TRP A 41 2.56 9.14 2.54
C TRP A 41 4.09 9.17 2.50
N PHE A 42 4.68 8.45 1.57
CA PHE A 42 6.12 8.44 1.31
C PHE A 42 6.47 9.06 -0.03
N GLU A 43 5.78 8.64 -1.09
CA GLU A 43 6.05 9.15 -2.43
C GLU A 43 4.86 8.90 -3.35
N GLY A 44 4.88 9.51 -4.54
CA GLY A 44 3.88 9.32 -5.57
C GLY A 44 2.84 10.43 -5.62
N GLU A 45 1.96 10.36 -6.60
CA GLU A 45 0.94 11.37 -6.83
C GLU A 45 -0.32 11.18 -5.98
N ILE A 46 -0.60 9.94 -5.57
CA ILE A 46 -1.72 9.66 -4.68
C ILE A 46 -1.28 9.97 -3.27
N ILE A 47 -1.96 10.92 -2.62
CA ILE A 47 -1.63 11.36 -1.27
C ILE A 47 -2.67 10.97 -0.23
N ASP A 48 -3.83 10.48 -0.67
CA ASP A 48 -4.91 10.05 0.22
C ASP A 48 -5.24 8.59 -0.03
N VAL A 49 -5.37 7.83 1.04
CA VAL A 49 -5.74 6.42 0.98
C VAL A 49 -6.74 6.10 2.08
N ASP A 50 -7.43 4.98 1.92
CA ASP A 50 -8.23 4.41 2.99
C ASP A 50 -7.27 3.84 4.04
N LEU A 51 -7.25 4.43 5.23
CA LEU A 51 -6.37 4.02 6.32
C LEU A 51 -6.62 2.57 6.74
N GLN A 52 -7.86 2.13 6.69
CA GLN A 52 -8.21 0.76 7.04
C GLN A 52 -7.62 -0.23 6.02
N ALA A 53 -7.73 0.07 4.74
CA ALA A 53 -7.18 -0.78 3.68
C ALA A 53 -5.64 -0.80 3.74
N ALA A 54 -5.02 0.36 3.96
CA ALA A 54 -3.57 0.46 4.08
C ALA A 54 -3.05 -0.38 5.26
N GLY A 55 -3.73 -0.29 6.40
CA GLY A 55 -3.38 -1.09 7.58
C GLY A 55 -3.57 -2.58 7.35
N TRP A 56 -4.65 -2.95 6.68
CA TRP A 56 -4.96 -4.35 6.41
C TRP A 56 -3.90 -4.99 5.51
N VAL A 57 -3.47 -4.29 4.47
CA VAL A 57 -2.43 -4.77 3.54
C VAL A 57 -1.03 -4.65 4.17
N GLY A 58 -0.75 -3.53 4.83
CA GLY A 58 0.57 -3.21 5.35
C GLY A 58 0.96 -3.92 6.64
N ARG A 59 0.00 -4.54 7.33
CA ARG A 59 0.26 -5.25 8.60
C ARG A 59 0.29 -6.76 8.45
N THR A 60 0.39 -7.26 7.23
CA THR A 60 0.57 -8.70 6.99
C THR A 60 1.96 -9.14 7.48
N PRO A 61 2.14 -10.42 7.84
CA PRO A 61 3.47 -10.92 8.22
C PRO A 61 4.51 -10.71 7.13
N GLU A 62 4.14 -10.84 5.87
CA GLU A 62 5.04 -10.63 4.73
C GLU A 62 5.51 -9.17 4.65
N ALA A 63 4.58 -8.22 4.82
CA ALA A 63 4.93 -6.79 4.79
C ALA A 63 5.84 -6.43 5.95
N ARG A 64 5.57 -6.94 7.14
CA ARG A 64 6.39 -6.70 8.33
C ARG A 64 7.79 -7.26 8.15
N ALA A 65 7.91 -8.46 7.61
CA ALA A 65 9.20 -9.09 7.35
C ALA A 65 10.03 -8.27 6.34
N LEU A 66 9.40 -7.76 5.31
CA LEU A 66 10.08 -6.92 4.32
C LEU A 66 10.56 -5.60 4.92
N ARG A 67 9.75 -4.96 5.76
CA ARG A 67 10.16 -3.73 6.46
C ARG A 67 11.34 -3.98 7.39
N GLU A 68 11.32 -5.09 8.13
CA GLU A 68 12.42 -5.46 9.02
C GLU A 68 13.71 -5.69 8.25
N ALA A 69 13.63 -6.34 7.09
CA ALA A 69 14.79 -6.61 6.26
C ALA A 69 15.36 -5.33 5.63
N SER A 70 14.58 -4.26 5.53
CA SER A 70 14.98 -3.00 4.89
C SER A 70 15.59 -1.99 5.85
N LYS A 71 15.62 -2.28 7.12
CA LYS A 71 16.21 -1.38 8.13
C LYS A 71 17.73 -1.32 8.06
#